data_9a992588b3602232769eaf1ddaecb775
#
_entry.id   9a992588b3602232769eaf1ddaecb775
#
_cell.length_a   1.000
_cell.length_b   1.000
_cell.length_c   1.000
_cell.angle_alpha   90.00
_cell.angle_beta   90.00
_cell.angle_gamma   90.00
#
_symmetry.space_group_name_H-M   'P 1'
#
loop_
_entity.id
_entity.type
_entity.pdbx_description
1 polymer ?
#
loop_
_entity_poly.entity_id
_entity_poly.type
_entity_poly.pdbx_seq_one_letter_code
_entity_poly.pdbx_strand_id
1 'polypeptide(L)'
;MNRKDEHLSLAKAFHKEKSNDFDRVRFVHQSFAESAVNEVDISTSFLSFQLPQPFYVNAMTGGSQRAKEINQQLGIIAKETGLLVATGSVSAALKDASLADTYQIMRKENPDGLIFANIGAGLGVEEAKRALDLFQANALQIHVNVPQELVMPEGDRDFTNWLTKIEAIVQAVEVPVIVKEVGFGMSQETLEKLTSIGVQAADVSGQGGTSFTQIENARRKKRELSFLDDWGQSTVISLLESQNWQKKLTILGSGGVRNSLDIVKGLALGAKSMGVAGTILASLMSKNGLENTLALVQQWQEEVKMLYTLLGKRTTAEIRTAELVLDPILVNWCQQRGLNKKISKV
;
A
#
# COMPACT_ATOMS: atom_id res chain seq x y z
N MET A 1 -22.88 -0.85 15.98
CA MET A 1 -21.84 -1.56 15.17
C MET A 1 -20.52 -0.89 15.50
N ASN A 2 -19.44 -1.67 15.69
CA ASN A 2 -18.11 -1.09 15.93
C ASN A 2 -17.66 -0.36 14.65
N ARG A 3 -17.00 0.82 14.77
CA ARG A 3 -16.47 1.62 13.64
C ARG A 3 -15.66 0.78 12.66
N LYS A 4 -14.84 -0.15 13.13
CA LYS A 4 -14.02 -1.04 12.30
C LYS A 4 -14.85 -1.98 11.43
N ASP A 5 -15.92 -2.53 11.99
CA ASP A 5 -16.84 -3.41 11.23
C ASP A 5 -17.67 -2.62 10.21
N GLU A 6 -18.00 -1.36 10.53
CA GLU A 6 -18.66 -0.43 9.61
C GLU A 6 -17.74 -0.11 8.41
N HIS A 7 -16.47 0.21 8.66
CA HIS A 7 -15.47 0.42 7.60
C HIS A 7 -15.32 -0.82 6.71
N LEU A 8 -15.21 -2.03 7.28
CA LEU A 8 -15.13 -3.28 6.51
C LEU A 8 -16.36 -3.49 5.61
N SER A 9 -17.54 -3.23 6.16
CA SER A 9 -18.80 -3.40 5.41
C SER A 9 -18.94 -2.39 4.27
N LEU A 10 -18.59 -1.12 4.51
CA LEU A 10 -18.60 -0.05 3.51
C LEU A 10 -17.51 -0.26 2.46
N ALA A 11 -16.29 -0.67 2.87
CA ALA A 11 -15.21 -0.99 1.93
C ALA A 11 -15.63 -2.11 0.98
N LYS A 12 -16.29 -3.17 1.47
CA LYS A 12 -16.86 -4.23 0.63
C LYS A 12 -17.97 -3.71 -0.28
N ALA A 13 -18.89 -2.91 0.24
CA ALA A 13 -20.04 -2.39 -0.53
C ALA A 13 -19.61 -1.44 -1.66
N PHE A 14 -18.56 -0.65 -1.43
CA PHE A 14 -18.02 0.29 -2.42
C PHE A 14 -16.90 -0.32 -3.29
N HIS A 15 -16.44 -1.53 -2.95
CA HIS A 15 -15.46 -2.21 -3.80
C HIS A 15 -16.10 -2.56 -5.15
N LYS A 16 -15.65 -1.88 -6.19
CA LYS A 16 -16.01 -2.16 -7.59
C LYS A 16 -14.73 -2.11 -8.40
N GLU A 17 -14.58 -3.03 -9.32
CA GLU A 17 -13.57 -2.88 -10.34
C GLU A 17 -13.91 -1.66 -11.19
N LYS A 18 -13.14 -0.59 -11.01
CA LYS A 18 -13.24 0.64 -11.79
C LYS A 18 -11.98 0.78 -12.63
N SER A 19 -12.12 1.43 -13.79
CA SER A 19 -10.96 1.91 -14.51
C SER A 19 -10.17 2.90 -13.64
N ASN A 20 -8.85 2.86 -13.72
CA ASN A 20 -7.97 3.79 -13.04
C ASN A 20 -6.74 4.08 -13.90
N ASP A 21 -5.80 4.88 -13.39
CA ASP A 21 -4.66 5.32 -14.19
C ASP A 21 -3.67 4.21 -14.56
N PHE A 22 -3.73 3.01 -13.97
CA PHE A 22 -2.99 1.87 -14.50
C PHE A 22 -3.43 1.50 -15.92
N ASP A 23 -4.68 1.77 -16.32
CA ASP A 23 -5.17 1.55 -17.68
C ASP A 23 -4.55 2.52 -18.69
N ARG A 24 -4.02 3.65 -18.20
CA ARG A 24 -3.35 4.72 -18.97
C ARG A 24 -1.85 4.51 -19.16
N VAL A 25 -1.32 3.40 -18.62
CA VAL A 25 0.08 2.98 -18.76
C VAL A 25 0.12 1.72 -19.62
N ARG A 26 0.91 1.71 -20.69
CA ARG A 26 1.08 0.56 -21.56
C ARG A 26 2.55 0.21 -21.70
N PHE A 27 2.86 -1.09 -21.72
CA PHE A 27 4.17 -1.56 -22.10
C PHE A 27 4.33 -1.56 -23.62
N VAL A 28 5.52 -1.24 -24.10
CA VAL A 28 5.88 -1.50 -25.48
C VAL A 28 6.05 -3.01 -25.66
N HIS A 29 5.31 -3.60 -26.62
CA HIS A 29 5.37 -5.03 -26.88
C HIS A 29 6.70 -5.43 -27.50
N GLN A 30 7.32 -6.49 -26.97
CA GLN A 30 8.53 -7.10 -27.51
C GLN A 30 8.17 -8.44 -28.17
N SER A 31 8.33 -8.53 -29.49
CA SER A 31 8.02 -9.77 -30.23
C SER A 31 9.00 -10.92 -29.94
N PHE A 32 10.20 -10.59 -29.50
CA PHE A 32 11.22 -11.54 -29.09
C PHE A 32 11.55 -11.35 -27.62
N ALA A 33 11.04 -12.25 -26.77
CA ALA A 33 11.23 -12.14 -25.32
C ALA A 33 12.67 -12.45 -24.87
N GLU A 34 13.37 -13.35 -25.58
CA GLU A 34 14.76 -13.80 -25.31
C GLU A 34 14.96 -14.24 -23.83
N SER A 35 13.90 -14.77 -23.21
CA SER A 35 13.88 -15.27 -21.84
C SER A 35 12.90 -16.44 -21.71
N ALA A 36 13.14 -17.32 -20.73
CA ALA A 36 12.24 -18.43 -20.40
C ALA A 36 11.60 -18.21 -19.03
N VAL A 37 10.36 -18.67 -18.86
CA VAL A 37 9.58 -18.47 -17.60
C VAL A 37 10.31 -19.05 -16.39
N ASN A 38 11.01 -20.17 -16.55
CA ASN A 38 11.76 -20.83 -15.48
C ASN A 38 13.07 -20.11 -15.10
N GLU A 39 13.51 -19.12 -15.88
CA GLU A 39 14.67 -18.26 -15.57
C GLU A 39 14.27 -17.00 -14.81
N VAL A 40 12.98 -16.76 -14.62
CA VAL A 40 12.47 -15.54 -14.00
C VAL A 40 12.47 -15.64 -12.49
N ASP A 41 13.13 -14.68 -11.85
CA ASP A 41 13.10 -14.44 -10.42
C ASP A 41 12.26 -13.18 -10.11
N ILE A 42 11.11 -13.38 -9.46
CA ILE A 42 10.20 -12.31 -9.07
C ILE A 42 10.52 -11.74 -7.67
N SER A 43 11.56 -12.20 -7.01
CA SER A 43 11.96 -11.67 -5.71
C SER A 43 12.29 -10.18 -5.79
N THR A 44 12.16 -9.49 -4.69
CA THR A 44 12.54 -8.08 -4.55
C THR A 44 13.15 -7.80 -3.19
N SER A 45 13.89 -6.71 -3.09
CA SER A 45 14.42 -6.24 -1.82
C SER A 45 14.16 -4.75 -1.64
N PHE A 46 13.85 -4.36 -0.41
CA PHE A 46 13.79 -2.96 -0.02
C PHE A 46 14.10 -2.81 1.48
N LEU A 47 14.77 -1.74 1.84
CA LEU A 47 15.34 -1.59 3.18
C LEU A 47 16.22 -2.80 3.50
N SER A 48 16.01 -3.46 4.63
CA SER A 48 16.68 -4.71 5.04
C SER A 48 15.90 -5.99 4.70
N PHE A 49 14.76 -5.88 4.02
CA PHE A 49 13.86 -7.00 3.77
C PHE A 49 14.11 -7.64 2.41
N GLN A 50 14.04 -8.98 2.37
CA GLN A 50 14.00 -9.79 1.17
C GLN A 50 12.59 -10.38 1.03
N LEU A 51 11.97 -10.22 -0.12
CA LEU A 51 10.64 -10.71 -0.41
C LEU A 51 10.67 -11.68 -1.58
N PRO A 52 10.03 -12.84 -1.50
CA PRO A 52 9.98 -13.81 -2.61
C PRO A 52 9.14 -13.33 -3.80
N GLN A 53 8.31 -12.30 -3.62
CA GLN A 53 7.52 -11.67 -4.67
C GLN A 53 7.42 -10.15 -4.49
N PRO A 54 7.19 -9.36 -5.58
CA PRO A 54 7.25 -7.91 -5.55
C PRO A 54 5.91 -7.26 -5.16
N PHE A 55 5.10 -7.96 -4.38
CA PHE A 55 3.85 -7.42 -3.84
C PHE A 55 3.61 -7.93 -2.41
N TYR A 56 2.77 -7.24 -1.66
CA TYR A 56 2.49 -7.52 -0.25
C TYR A 56 1.05 -7.15 0.11
N VAL A 57 0.56 -7.67 1.24
CA VAL A 57 -0.75 -7.28 1.78
C VAL A 57 -0.60 -6.01 2.60
N ASN A 58 -1.23 -4.92 2.12
CA ASN A 58 -1.18 -3.64 2.80
C ASN A 58 -2.19 -3.56 3.96
N ALA A 59 -2.00 -2.57 4.82
CA ALA A 59 -2.79 -2.34 6.03
C ALA A 59 -4.30 -2.24 5.76
N MET A 60 -5.10 -3.06 6.44
CA MET A 60 -6.54 -3.09 6.27
C MET A 60 -7.31 -2.90 7.58
N THR A 61 -7.25 -3.86 8.52
CA THR A 61 -8.18 -3.90 9.65
C THR A 61 -7.55 -4.40 10.95
N GLY A 62 -8.29 -4.26 12.05
CA GLY A 62 -7.99 -4.72 13.40
C GLY A 62 -8.93 -4.09 14.41
N GLY A 63 -9.00 -4.63 15.64
CA GLY A 63 -9.77 -4.05 16.75
C GLY A 63 -11.25 -4.46 16.79
N SER A 64 -11.64 -5.57 16.17
CA SER A 64 -12.93 -6.23 16.36
C SER A 64 -12.82 -7.74 16.18
N GLN A 65 -13.81 -8.52 16.60
CA GLN A 65 -13.80 -9.97 16.43
C GLN A 65 -13.76 -10.36 14.94
N ARG A 66 -14.52 -9.68 14.10
CA ARG A 66 -14.51 -9.90 12.64
C ARG A 66 -13.14 -9.55 12.04
N ALA A 67 -12.52 -8.49 12.51
CA ALA A 67 -11.17 -8.13 12.09
C ALA A 67 -10.13 -9.15 12.52
N LYS A 68 -10.30 -9.81 13.69
CA LYS A 68 -9.46 -10.91 14.15
C LYS A 68 -9.50 -12.09 13.18
N GLU A 69 -10.68 -12.50 12.73
CA GLU A 69 -10.86 -13.59 11.77
C GLU A 69 -10.15 -13.29 10.44
N ILE A 70 -10.27 -12.05 9.94
CA ILE A 70 -9.56 -11.61 8.73
C ILE A 70 -8.05 -11.63 8.96
N ASN A 71 -7.57 -11.11 10.08
CA ASN A 71 -6.14 -11.08 10.40
C ASN A 71 -5.56 -12.48 10.60
N GLN A 72 -6.34 -13.43 11.12
CA GLN A 72 -5.96 -14.84 11.21
C GLN A 72 -5.75 -15.42 9.80
N GLN A 73 -6.72 -15.25 8.91
CA GLN A 73 -6.59 -15.72 7.53
C GLN A 73 -5.40 -15.06 6.81
N LEU A 74 -5.17 -13.77 7.01
CA LEU A 74 -4.00 -13.08 6.46
C LEU A 74 -2.68 -13.64 6.99
N GLY A 75 -2.60 -14.00 8.27
CA GLY A 75 -1.43 -14.66 8.85
C GLY A 75 -1.15 -16.01 8.19
N ILE A 76 -2.19 -16.84 8.00
CA ILE A 76 -2.09 -18.14 7.32
C ILE A 76 -1.63 -17.94 5.86
N ILE A 77 -2.26 -17.04 5.11
CA ILE A 77 -1.89 -16.75 3.71
C ILE A 77 -0.44 -16.29 3.62
N ALA A 78 -0.03 -15.37 4.50
CA ALA A 78 1.33 -14.85 4.52
C ALA A 78 2.36 -15.96 4.80
N LYS A 79 2.08 -16.87 5.71
CA LYS A 79 2.92 -18.03 6.00
C LYS A 79 3.06 -18.96 4.79
N GLU A 80 1.95 -19.33 4.16
CA GLU A 80 1.92 -20.29 3.04
C GLU A 80 2.54 -19.72 1.76
N THR A 81 2.50 -18.38 1.57
CA THR A 81 2.94 -17.73 0.32
C THR A 81 4.23 -16.90 0.47
N GLY A 82 4.74 -16.73 1.70
CA GLY A 82 5.86 -15.86 1.98
C GLY A 82 5.55 -14.35 1.83
N LEU A 83 4.27 -13.96 1.81
CA LEU A 83 3.88 -12.55 1.71
C LEU A 83 4.24 -11.77 2.99
N LEU A 84 4.75 -10.56 2.81
CA LEU A 84 4.75 -9.54 3.84
C LEU A 84 3.31 -9.05 4.07
N VAL A 85 2.93 -8.83 5.32
CA VAL A 85 1.62 -8.29 5.69
C VAL A 85 1.78 -7.08 6.59
N ALA A 86 1.02 -6.02 6.35
CA ALA A 86 0.90 -4.91 7.28
C ALA A 86 -0.45 -4.96 8.01
N THR A 87 -0.44 -4.74 9.33
CA THR A 87 -1.67 -4.67 10.11
C THR A 87 -2.46 -3.40 9.81
N GLY A 88 -3.76 -3.41 10.02
CA GLY A 88 -4.52 -2.17 10.15
C GLY A 88 -4.05 -1.37 11.37
N SER A 89 -4.44 -0.08 11.46
CA SER A 89 -4.05 0.77 12.60
C SER A 89 -4.31 0.10 13.95
N VAL A 90 -3.24 -0.05 14.74
CA VAL A 90 -3.30 -0.68 16.08
C VAL A 90 -3.80 0.28 17.17
N SER A 91 -4.17 1.50 16.82
CA SER A 91 -4.65 2.53 17.78
C SER A 91 -5.78 2.04 18.69
N ALA A 92 -6.61 1.09 18.23
CA ALA A 92 -7.66 0.49 19.06
C ALA A 92 -7.06 -0.34 20.21
N ALA A 93 -6.07 -1.18 19.94
CA ALA A 93 -5.41 -2.00 20.95
C ALA A 93 -4.52 -1.17 21.89
N LEU A 94 -3.97 -0.04 21.42
CA LEU A 94 -3.22 0.88 22.28
C LEU A 94 -4.12 1.60 23.30
N LYS A 95 -5.40 1.80 22.96
CA LYS A 95 -6.42 2.40 23.85
C LYS A 95 -7.09 1.36 24.76
N ASP A 96 -7.31 0.15 24.24
CA ASP A 96 -7.96 -0.95 24.94
C ASP A 96 -7.18 -2.24 24.71
N ALA A 97 -6.41 -2.66 25.72
CA ALA A 97 -5.54 -3.84 25.66
C ALA A 97 -6.32 -5.15 25.40
N SER A 98 -7.63 -5.21 25.70
CA SER A 98 -8.46 -6.38 25.41
C SER A 98 -8.58 -6.67 23.91
N LEU A 99 -8.29 -5.70 23.05
CA LEU A 99 -8.31 -5.82 21.59
C LEU A 99 -6.95 -6.27 21.01
N ALA A 100 -5.91 -6.44 21.82
CA ALA A 100 -4.57 -6.81 21.39
C ALA A 100 -4.56 -8.10 20.55
N ASP A 101 -5.29 -9.12 20.97
CA ASP A 101 -5.36 -10.43 20.31
C ASP A 101 -5.90 -10.34 18.87
N THR A 102 -6.70 -9.31 18.56
CA THR A 102 -7.20 -9.08 17.20
C THR A 102 -6.10 -8.73 16.19
N TYR A 103 -4.91 -8.35 16.66
CA TYR A 103 -3.70 -8.08 15.88
C TYR A 103 -2.66 -9.15 16.06
N GLN A 104 -2.44 -9.61 17.31
CA GLN A 104 -1.45 -10.63 17.66
C GLN A 104 -1.70 -11.97 16.97
N ILE A 105 -2.96 -12.27 16.62
CA ILE A 105 -3.33 -13.48 15.90
C ILE A 105 -2.52 -13.64 14.60
N MET A 106 -2.18 -12.55 13.91
CA MET A 106 -1.39 -12.59 12.70
C MET A 106 0.03 -13.12 12.95
N ARG A 107 0.68 -12.70 14.05
CA ARG A 107 1.99 -13.21 14.47
C ARG A 107 1.91 -14.66 14.95
N LYS A 108 0.82 -15.05 15.63
CA LYS A 108 0.60 -16.44 16.05
C LYS A 108 0.53 -17.40 14.86
N GLU A 109 -0.18 -17.01 13.80
CA GLU A 109 -0.31 -17.83 12.58
C GLU A 109 0.97 -17.80 11.71
N ASN A 110 1.73 -16.71 11.74
CA ASN A 110 2.95 -16.53 10.97
C ASN A 110 4.12 -16.08 11.86
N PRO A 111 4.69 -16.99 12.68
CA PRO A 111 5.69 -16.64 13.69
C PRO A 111 6.95 -15.99 13.12
N ASP A 112 7.43 -16.45 11.97
CA ASP A 112 8.71 -16.05 11.37
C ASP A 112 8.53 -15.06 10.21
N GLY A 113 7.29 -14.75 9.84
CA GLY A 113 7.01 -13.90 8.68
C GLY A 113 7.21 -12.41 8.93
N LEU A 114 7.32 -11.67 7.85
CA LEU A 114 7.41 -10.21 7.90
C LEU A 114 6.03 -9.59 8.16
N ILE A 115 5.89 -8.94 9.30
CA ILE A 115 4.67 -8.25 9.71
C ILE A 115 5.01 -6.83 10.12
N PHE A 116 4.34 -5.85 9.51
CA PHE A 116 4.51 -4.43 9.81
C PHE A 116 3.38 -3.93 10.71
N ALA A 117 3.75 -3.22 11.77
CA ALA A 117 2.80 -2.47 12.59
C ALA A 117 2.33 -1.21 11.84
N ASN A 118 1.13 -0.72 12.19
CA ASN A 118 0.59 0.50 11.60
C ASN A 118 -0.04 1.41 12.66
N ILE A 119 0.33 2.68 12.65
CA ILE A 119 -0.24 3.73 13.49
C ILE A 119 -0.57 4.98 12.66
N GLY A 120 -1.41 5.87 13.20
CA GLY A 120 -1.67 7.20 12.62
C GLY A 120 -0.57 8.21 12.96
N ALA A 121 -0.34 9.17 12.08
CA ALA A 121 0.67 10.23 12.24
C ALA A 121 0.41 11.15 13.46
N GLY A 122 -0.79 11.15 14.02
CA GLY A 122 -1.12 11.88 15.24
C GLY A 122 -0.56 11.28 16.53
N LEU A 123 -0.03 10.03 16.50
CA LEU A 123 0.55 9.35 17.67
C LEU A 123 2.04 9.70 17.85
N GLY A 124 2.56 9.42 19.04
CA GLY A 124 3.93 9.76 19.43
C GLY A 124 4.84 8.53 19.57
N VAL A 125 6.03 8.76 20.10
CA VAL A 125 7.11 7.74 20.26
C VAL A 125 6.65 6.56 21.13
N GLU A 126 5.98 6.83 22.25
CA GLU A 126 5.55 5.79 23.18
C GLU A 126 4.51 4.85 22.55
N GLU A 127 3.54 5.41 21.81
CA GLU A 127 2.57 4.62 21.07
C GLU A 127 3.25 3.83 19.93
N ALA A 128 4.25 4.39 19.28
CA ALA A 128 5.02 3.71 18.25
C ALA A 128 5.76 2.48 18.80
N LYS A 129 6.46 2.63 19.93
CA LYS A 129 7.14 1.52 20.61
C LYS A 129 6.15 0.43 21.05
N ARG A 130 5.05 0.82 21.69
CA ARG A 130 4.00 -0.15 22.10
C ARG A 130 3.38 -0.86 20.91
N ALA A 131 3.23 -0.19 19.75
CA ALA A 131 2.73 -0.81 18.54
C ALA A 131 3.68 -1.87 17.97
N LEU A 132 4.99 -1.60 18.04
CA LEU A 132 6.03 -2.56 17.65
C LEU A 132 6.07 -3.77 18.57
N ASP A 133 6.02 -3.55 19.87
CA ASP A 133 6.08 -4.61 20.89
C ASP A 133 4.85 -5.51 20.88
N LEU A 134 3.69 -4.99 20.45
CA LEU A 134 2.40 -5.69 20.49
C LEU A 134 2.45 -7.09 19.84
N PHE A 135 3.23 -7.25 18.77
CA PHE A 135 3.42 -8.52 18.07
C PHE A 135 4.82 -8.64 17.44
N GLN A 136 5.83 -7.98 18.02
CA GLN A 136 7.21 -8.00 17.53
C GLN A 136 7.30 -7.67 16.05
N ALA A 137 6.80 -6.48 15.68
CA ALA A 137 6.73 -6.04 14.30
C ALA A 137 8.12 -5.79 13.71
N ASN A 138 8.30 -6.13 12.43
CA ASN A 138 9.57 -5.98 11.71
C ASN A 138 9.80 -4.54 11.21
N ALA A 139 8.74 -3.76 11.05
CA ALA A 139 8.77 -2.35 10.66
C ALA A 139 7.53 -1.61 11.16
N LEU A 140 7.60 -0.29 11.15
CA LEU A 140 6.48 0.58 11.48
C LEU A 140 5.98 1.32 10.24
N GLN A 141 4.72 1.13 9.89
CA GLN A 141 4.01 2.02 8.98
C GLN A 141 3.33 3.15 9.77
N ILE A 142 3.53 4.38 9.34
CA ILE A 142 2.82 5.56 9.86
C ILE A 142 1.92 6.06 8.73
N HIS A 143 0.60 5.95 8.91
CA HIS A 143 -0.31 6.46 7.89
C HIS A 143 -0.64 7.94 8.11
N VAL A 144 -0.67 8.67 6.99
CA VAL A 144 -1.16 10.04 6.88
C VAL A 144 -2.48 10.02 6.12
N ASN A 145 -3.52 10.66 6.66
CA ASN A 145 -4.89 10.51 6.16
C ASN A 145 -5.73 11.78 6.36
N VAL A 146 -5.15 12.96 6.14
CA VAL A 146 -5.81 14.26 6.38
C VAL A 146 -7.20 14.35 5.75
N PRO A 147 -7.42 13.97 4.47
CA PRO A 147 -8.75 14.05 3.87
C PRO A 147 -9.77 13.14 4.57
N GLN A 148 -9.35 11.93 4.99
CA GLN A 148 -10.20 11.02 5.75
C GLN A 148 -10.60 11.63 7.11
N GLU A 149 -9.64 12.17 7.87
CA GLU A 149 -9.89 12.79 9.19
C GLU A 149 -10.85 13.98 9.07
N LEU A 150 -10.68 14.82 8.04
CA LEU A 150 -11.55 15.96 7.81
C LEU A 150 -13.00 15.57 7.47
N VAL A 151 -13.19 14.46 6.75
CA VAL A 151 -14.52 13.96 6.40
C VAL A 151 -15.14 13.17 7.56
N MET A 152 -14.33 12.46 8.34
CA MET A 152 -14.78 11.67 9.49
C MET A 152 -15.42 12.57 10.56
N PRO A 153 -16.65 12.29 11.02
CA PRO A 153 -17.33 13.13 12.03
C PRO A 153 -16.52 13.34 13.31
N GLU A 154 -15.87 12.29 13.78
CA GLU A 154 -15.02 12.22 14.98
C GLU A 154 -13.52 12.38 14.70
N GLY A 155 -13.13 12.78 13.50
CA GLY A 155 -11.75 12.86 13.08
C GLY A 155 -11.00 14.08 13.62
N ASP A 156 -9.69 14.04 13.53
CA ASP A 156 -8.80 15.12 13.93
C ASP A 156 -8.99 16.36 13.04
N ARG A 157 -8.67 17.54 13.60
CA ARG A 157 -8.74 18.84 12.90
C ARG A 157 -7.45 19.64 13.02
N ASP A 158 -6.46 19.12 13.73
CA ASP A 158 -5.13 19.71 13.86
C ASP A 158 -4.06 18.71 13.41
N PHE A 159 -3.38 19.05 12.35
CA PHE A 159 -2.34 18.24 11.71
C PHE A 159 -0.95 18.89 11.80
N THR A 160 -0.82 19.98 12.53
CA THR A 160 0.40 20.84 12.56
C THR A 160 1.63 20.10 13.05
N ASN A 161 1.48 19.14 13.95
CA ASN A 161 2.59 18.43 14.59
C ASN A 161 2.90 17.05 13.98
N TRP A 162 2.23 16.65 12.89
CA TRP A 162 2.42 15.31 12.34
C TRP A 162 3.85 15.06 11.86
N LEU A 163 4.44 16.02 11.13
CA LEU A 163 5.79 15.88 10.61
C LEU A 163 6.83 15.77 11.73
N THR A 164 6.73 16.62 12.76
CA THR A 164 7.59 16.60 13.95
C THR A 164 7.46 15.29 14.74
N LYS A 165 6.26 14.78 14.87
CA LYS A 165 6.04 13.48 15.54
C LYS A 165 6.63 12.32 14.74
N ILE A 166 6.49 12.32 13.42
CA ILE A 166 7.10 11.32 12.54
C ILE A 166 8.62 11.36 12.69
N GLU A 167 9.23 12.55 12.66
CA GLU A 167 10.67 12.72 12.85
C GLU A 167 11.14 12.16 14.19
N ALA A 168 10.44 12.49 15.29
CA ALA A 168 10.76 11.95 16.61
C ALA A 168 10.66 10.42 16.66
N ILE A 169 9.67 9.83 16.00
CA ILE A 169 9.52 8.37 15.90
C ILE A 169 10.69 7.77 15.11
N VAL A 170 11.03 8.32 13.95
CA VAL A 170 12.15 7.86 13.11
C VAL A 170 13.46 7.82 13.89
N GLN A 171 13.68 8.80 14.77
CA GLN A 171 14.89 8.89 15.60
C GLN A 171 14.86 7.93 16.81
N ALA A 172 13.70 7.49 17.25
CA ALA A 172 13.52 6.77 18.51
C ALA A 172 13.29 5.26 18.38
N VAL A 173 13.00 4.75 17.18
CA VAL A 173 12.75 3.32 16.93
C VAL A 173 13.89 2.70 16.14
N GLU A 174 14.22 1.43 16.43
CA GLU A 174 15.33 0.73 15.77
C GLU A 174 14.92 0.06 14.45
N VAL A 175 13.62 -0.13 14.24
CA VAL A 175 13.08 -0.75 13.02
C VAL A 175 12.84 0.30 11.92
N PRO A 176 12.84 -0.10 10.65
CA PRO A 176 12.52 0.82 9.56
C PRO A 176 11.14 1.46 9.71
N VAL A 177 11.05 2.77 9.39
CA VAL A 177 9.80 3.53 9.38
C VAL A 177 9.39 3.81 7.93
N ILE A 178 8.14 3.47 7.61
CA ILE A 178 7.51 3.67 6.31
C ILE A 178 6.35 4.64 6.49
N VAL A 179 6.38 5.80 5.87
CA VAL A 179 5.21 6.70 5.86
C VAL A 179 4.33 6.35 4.69
N LYS A 180 3.04 6.16 4.93
CA LYS A 180 2.08 5.76 3.89
C LYS A 180 0.87 6.67 3.83
N GLU A 181 0.42 6.92 2.63
CA GLU A 181 -0.90 7.48 2.37
C GLU A 181 -1.98 6.37 2.40
N VAL A 182 -3.24 6.75 2.33
CA VAL A 182 -4.38 5.83 2.45
C VAL A 182 -5.33 5.86 1.24
N GLY A 183 -4.90 6.43 0.14
CA GLY A 183 -5.68 6.50 -1.10
C GLY A 183 -5.78 7.90 -1.71
N PHE A 184 -4.94 8.85 -1.26
CA PHE A 184 -4.93 10.22 -1.79
C PHE A 184 -3.63 10.56 -2.51
N GLY A 185 -2.62 9.68 -2.45
CA GLY A 185 -1.35 9.84 -3.15
C GLY A 185 -0.37 10.79 -2.48
N MET A 186 0.86 10.81 -2.97
CA MET A 186 1.93 11.69 -2.49
C MET A 186 2.54 12.49 -3.62
N SER A 187 2.66 13.79 -3.44
CA SER A 187 3.38 14.69 -4.34
C SER A 187 4.89 14.66 -4.07
N GLN A 188 5.69 15.20 -5.02
CA GLN A 188 7.14 15.34 -4.82
C GLN A 188 7.48 16.21 -3.59
N GLU A 189 6.68 17.23 -3.27
CA GLU A 189 6.88 18.08 -2.09
C GLU A 189 6.63 17.31 -0.78
N THR A 190 5.68 16.36 -0.79
CA THR A 190 5.49 15.44 0.34
C THR A 190 6.69 14.52 0.52
N LEU A 191 7.19 13.92 -0.57
CA LEU A 191 8.38 13.05 -0.54
C LEU A 191 9.64 13.80 -0.12
N GLU A 192 9.78 15.08 -0.50
CA GLU A 192 10.85 15.96 -0.04
C GLU A 192 10.83 16.13 1.48
N LYS A 193 9.66 16.49 2.04
CA LYS A 193 9.49 16.62 3.49
C LYS A 193 9.81 15.31 4.23
N LEU A 194 9.34 14.17 3.74
CA LEU A 194 9.63 12.87 4.35
C LEU A 194 11.14 12.57 4.32
N THR A 195 11.80 12.84 3.20
CA THR A 195 13.25 12.64 3.07
C THR A 195 14.03 13.54 4.03
N SER A 196 13.60 14.80 4.20
CA SER A 196 14.31 15.79 5.06
C SER A 196 14.29 15.43 6.54
N ILE A 197 13.31 14.63 7.00
CA ILE A 197 13.19 14.15 8.39
C ILE A 197 13.70 12.72 8.59
N GLY A 198 14.41 12.15 7.60
CA GLY A 198 15.06 10.84 7.72
C GLY A 198 14.14 9.63 7.52
N VAL A 199 12.94 9.79 6.97
CA VAL A 199 12.09 8.66 6.59
C VAL A 199 12.77 7.84 5.51
N GLN A 200 12.81 6.51 5.67
CA GLN A 200 13.55 5.60 4.79
C GLN A 200 12.71 5.06 3.63
N ALA A 201 11.40 4.99 3.80
CA ALA A 201 10.49 4.51 2.77
C ALA A 201 9.13 5.25 2.79
N ALA A 202 8.54 5.41 1.62
CA ALA A 202 7.19 5.94 1.45
C ALA A 202 6.33 4.98 0.62
N ASP A 203 5.11 4.66 1.10
CA ASP A 203 4.06 4.03 0.30
C ASP A 203 3.12 5.13 -0.20
N VAL A 204 3.19 5.40 -1.48
CA VAL A 204 2.50 6.56 -2.08
C VAL A 204 0.97 6.41 -2.12
N SER A 205 0.44 5.24 -1.94
CA SER A 205 -0.99 4.89 -1.79
C SER A 205 -1.98 5.90 -2.36
N GLY A 206 -2.11 5.89 -3.69
CA GLY A 206 -2.96 6.85 -4.40
C GLY A 206 -4.38 6.37 -4.66
N GLN A 207 -5.15 7.19 -5.36
CA GLN A 207 -6.50 6.86 -5.83
C GLN A 207 -6.49 5.67 -6.81
N GLY A 208 -7.65 5.05 -6.94
CA GLY A 208 -7.91 3.92 -7.85
C GLY A 208 -8.51 2.70 -7.16
N GLY A 209 -8.53 2.68 -5.82
CA GLY A 209 -9.13 1.60 -5.02
C GLY A 209 -10.17 2.14 -4.03
N THR A 210 -10.01 1.79 -2.76
CA THR A 210 -10.89 2.26 -1.67
C THR A 210 -10.78 3.77 -1.48
N SER A 211 -11.90 4.48 -1.51
CA SER A 211 -11.98 5.91 -1.17
C SER A 211 -12.43 6.07 0.27
N PHE A 212 -11.53 6.52 1.14
CA PHE A 212 -11.87 6.76 2.54
C PHE A 212 -12.76 7.99 2.73
N THR A 213 -12.67 9.01 1.88
CA THR A 213 -13.61 10.13 1.89
C THR A 213 -15.03 9.65 1.60
N GLN A 214 -15.21 8.78 0.62
CA GLN A 214 -16.52 8.18 0.31
C GLN A 214 -17.06 7.34 1.48
N ILE A 215 -16.19 6.53 2.13
CA ILE A 215 -16.57 5.72 3.29
C ILE A 215 -17.00 6.62 4.44
N GLU A 216 -16.20 7.61 4.80
CA GLU A 216 -16.50 8.50 5.93
C GLU A 216 -17.71 9.41 5.65
N ASN A 217 -17.86 9.87 4.41
CA ASN A 217 -19.03 10.65 4.01
C ASN A 217 -20.33 9.81 4.08
N ALA A 218 -20.26 8.51 3.77
CA ALA A 218 -21.40 7.59 3.91
C ALA A 218 -21.83 7.40 5.38
N ARG A 219 -20.90 7.57 6.35
CA ARG A 219 -21.19 7.55 7.80
C ARG A 219 -21.84 8.86 8.29
N ARG A 220 -21.76 9.94 7.53
CA ARG A 220 -22.38 11.23 7.87
C ARG A 220 -23.87 11.21 7.55
N LYS A 221 -24.68 11.83 8.44
CA LYS A 221 -26.14 11.90 8.25
C LYS A 221 -26.55 12.61 6.97
N LYS A 222 -25.85 13.70 6.62
CA LYS A 222 -26.18 14.55 5.47
C LYS A 222 -25.40 14.17 4.20
N ARG A 223 -24.31 13.42 4.30
CA ARG A 223 -23.42 13.05 3.18
C ARG A 223 -22.99 14.25 2.33
N GLU A 224 -22.77 15.39 2.97
CA GLU A 224 -22.58 16.70 2.32
C GLU A 224 -21.20 16.93 1.72
N LEU A 225 -20.23 16.02 1.93
CA LEU A 225 -18.84 16.18 1.51
C LEU A 225 -18.48 15.33 0.29
N SER A 226 -19.47 14.97 -0.56
CA SER A 226 -19.23 14.16 -1.76
C SER A 226 -18.31 14.83 -2.80
N PHE A 227 -18.14 16.14 -2.75
CA PHE A 227 -17.17 16.86 -3.59
C PHE A 227 -15.71 16.50 -3.28
N LEU A 228 -15.43 15.78 -2.17
CA LEU A 228 -14.11 15.25 -1.82
C LEU A 228 -13.92 13.78 -2.24
N ASP A 229 -14.91 13.12 -2.82
CA ASP A 229 -14.82 11.70 -3.17
C ASP A 229 -13.68 11.38 -4.15
N ASP A 230 -13.38 12.34 -5.04
CA ASP A 230 -12.29 12.25 -6.02
C ASP A 230 -11.07 13.13 -5.64
N TRP A 231 -10.94 13.53 -4.37
CA TRP A 231 -9.79 14.29 -3.89
C TRP A 231 -8.52 13.46 -3.87
N GLY A 232 -7.41 14.06 -4.35
CA GLY A 232 -6.08 13.44 -4.35
C GLY A 232 -5.58 13.12 -5.75
N GLN A 233 -4.55 12.31 -5.83
CA GLN A 233 -3.91 11.86 -7.06
C GLN A 233 -3.78 10.34 -7.09
N SER A 234 -3.74 9.77 -8.30
CA SER A 234 -3.66 8.32 -8.47
C SER A 234 -2.31 7.75 -8.02
N THR A 235 -2.28 6.43 -7.81
CA THR A 235 -1.03 5.69 -7.56
C THR A 235 -0.04 5.88 -8.69
N VAL A 236 -0.48 5.85 -9.94
CA VAL A 236 0.37 6.07 -11.11
C VAL A 236 0.97 7.47 -11.11
N ILE A 237 0.16 8.50 -10.89
CA ILE A 237 0.63 9.89 -10.77
C ILE A 237 1.64 10.02 -9.63
N SER A 238 1.35 9.44 -8.46
CA SER A 238 2.25 9.51 -7.30
C SER A 238 3.57 8.79 -7.54
N LEU A 239 3.57 7.67 -8.28
CA LEU A 239 4.79 7.01 -8.71
C LEU A 239 5.59 7.86 -9.72
N LEU A 240 4.92 8.58 -10.61
CA LEU A 240 5.57 9.55 -11.51
C LEU A 240 6.18 10.72 -10.71
N GLU A 241 5.47 11.28 -9.75
CA GLU A 241 5.96 12.33 -8.84
C GLU A 241 7.19 11.87 -8.02
N SER A 242 7.28 10.55 -7.73
CA SER A 242 8.38 9.99 -6.95
C SER A 242 9.72 9.83 -7.70
N GLN A 243 9.75 10.00 -9.01
CA GLN A 243 10.91 9.64 -9.84
C GLN A 243 12.24 10.30 -9.38
N ASN A 244 12.20 11.55 -8.98
CA ASN A 244 13.38 12.28 -8.50
C ASN A 244 13.86 11.83 -7.12
N TRP A 245 13.01 11.11 -6.38
CA TRP A 245 13.24 10.69 -4.99
C TRP A 245 13.67 9.25 -4.84
N GLN A 246 13.47 8.39 -5.87
CA GLN A 246 13.74 6.94 -5.85
C GLN A 246 15.18 6.54 -5.52
N LYS A 247 16.12 7.46 -5.59
CA LYS A 247 17.52 7.24 -5.18
C LYS A 247 17.77 7.55 -3.70
N LYS A 248 16.90 8.34 -3.06
CA LYS A 248 17.05 8.82 -1.69
C LYS A 248 16.04 8.17 -0.74
N LEU A 249 14.91 7.74 -1.27
CA LEU A 249 13.78 7.20 -0.53
C LEU A 249 13.30 5.91 -1.22
N THR A 250 13.11 4.86 -0.46
CA THR A 250 12.48 3.64 -0.96
C THR A 250 11.00 3.93 -1.26
N ILE A 251 10.58 3.73 -2.51
CA ILE A 251 9.19 3.95 -2.91
C ILE A 251 8.46 2.62 -2.99
N LEU A 252 7.37 2.53 -2.26
CA LEU A 252 6.35 1.49 -2.38
C LEU A 252 5.12 2.09 -3.04
N GLY A 253 4.36 1.29 -3.76
CA GLY A 253 3.11 1.72 -4.37
C GLY A 253 1.94 0.91 -3.83
N SER A 254 0.81 1.54 -3.61
CA SER A 254 -0.46 0.86 -3.32
C SER A 254 -1.65 1.75 -3.72
N GLY A 255 -2.85 1.18 -3.68
CA GLY A 255 -4.06 1.85 -4.13
C GLY A 255 -4.40 1.53 -5.60
N GLY A 256 -5.56 0.95 -5.82
CA GLY A 256 -6.09 0.62 -7.14
C GLY A 256 -5.45 -0.57 -7.85
N VAL A 257 -4.67 -1.40 -7.16
CA VAL A 257 -4.09 -2.63 -7.70
C VAL A 257 -5.19 -3.70 -7.81
N ARG A 258 -5.49 -4.13 -9.02
CA ARG A 258 -6.60 -5.07 -9.33
C ARG A 258 -6.09 -6.46 -9.73
N ASN A 259 -4.90 -6.52 -10.34
CA ASN A 259 -4.33 -7.73 -10.92
C ASN A 259 -2.80 -7.66 -11.00
N SER A 260 -2.18 -8.73 -11.47
CA SER A 260 -0.74 -8.86 -11.66
C SER A 260 -0.13 -7.83 -12.64
N LEU A 261 -0.89 -7.43 -13.67
CA LEU A 261 -0.43 -6.42 -14.63
C LEU A 261 -0.28 -5.04 -13.99
N ASP A 262 -1.21 -4.65 -13.10
CA ASP A 262 -1.10 -3.41 -12.33
C ASP A 262 0.14 -3.43 -11.40
N ILE A 263 0.46 -4.60 -10.81
CA ILE A 263 1.68 -4.79 -10.02
C ILE A 263 2.91 -4.50 -10.89
N VAL A 264 3.04 -5.15 -12.05
CA VAL A 264 4.22 -5.00 -12.93
C VAL A 264 4.33 -3.56 -13.47
N LYS A 265 3.21 -2.89 -13.77
CA LYS A 265 3.20 -1.46 -14.15
C LYS A 265 3.72 -0.58 -13.01
N GLY A 266 3.28 -0.82 -11.77
CA GLY A 266 3.77 -0.07 -10.61
C GLY A 266 5.28 -0.23 -10.39
N LEU A 267 5.81 -1.44 -10.56
CA LEU A 267 7.25 -1.73 -10.50
C LEU A 267 8.02 -1.00 -11.61
N ALA A 268 7.52 -1.03 -12.85
CA ALA A 268 8.11 -0.32 -13.98
C ALA A 268 8.13 1.20 -13.77
N LEU A 269 7.12 1.75 -13.08
CA LEU A 269 7.07 3.16 -12.68
C LEU A 269 8.01 3.50 -11.51
N GLY A 270 8.61 2.48 -10.88
CA GLY A 270 9.67 2.67 -9.90
C GLY A 270 9.38 2.24 -8.48
N ALA A 271 8.22 1.66 -8.20
CA ALA A 271 7.98 1.03 -6.91
C ALA A 271 8.93 -0.17 -6.68
N LYS A 272 9.35 -0.39 -5.44
CA LYS A 272 10.12 -1.57 -5.04
C LYS A 272 9.24 -2.77 -4.77
N SER A 273 8.02 -2.52 -4.34
CA SER A 273 6.98 -3.52 -4.11
C SER A 273 5.60 -2.85 -4.16
N MET A 274 4.58 -3.62 -4.52
CA MET A 274 3.21 -3.13 -4.63
C MET A 274 2.32 -3.68 -3.52
N GLY A 275 1.72 -2.78 -2.74
CA GLY A 275 0.77 -3.14 -1.69
C GLY A 275 -0.64 -3.34 -2.22
N VAL A 276 -1.28 -4.42 -1.82
CA VAL A 276 -2.64 -4.78 -2.21
C VAL A 276 -3.52 -4.86 -0.97
N ALA A 277 -4.66 -4.19 -0.98
CA ALA A 277 -5.60 -4.22 0.13
C ALA A 277 -7.02 -4.63 -0.33
N GLY A 278 -7.69 -3.78 -1.09
CA GLY A 278 -9.11 -3.96 -1.44
C GLY A 278 -9.40 -5.28 -2.15
N THR A 279 -8.59 -5.67 -3.12
CA THR A 279 -8.75 -6.92 -3.88
C THR A 279 -8.58 -8.15 -2.96
N ILE A 280 -7.58 -8.14 -2.09
CA ILE A 280 -7.37 -9.21 -1.10
C ILE A 280 -8.53 -9.26 -0.12
N LEU A 281 -8.98 -8.11 0.40
CA LEU A 281 -10.12 -8.07 1.33
C LEU A 281 -11.40 -8.58 0.68
N ALA A 282 -11.67 -8.21 -0.56
CA ALA A 282 -12.85 -8.68 -1.30
C ALA A 282 -12.82 -10.20 -1.50
N SER A 283 -11.65 -10.76 -1.82
CA SER A 283 -11.44 -12.21 -1.94
C SER A 283 -11.67 -12.92 -0.60
N LEU A 284 -11.06 -12.44 0.50
CA LEU A 284 -11.22 -12.99 1.85
C LEU A 284 -12.67 -12.95 2.34
N MET A 285 -13.44 -11.94 1.96
CA MET A 285 -14.85 -11.80 2.34
C MET A 285 -15.81 -12.55 1.39
N SER A 286 -15.30 -13.33 0.45
CA SER A 286 -16.09 -14.23 -0.41
C SER A 286 -16.40 -15.56 0.28
N LYS A 287 -17.26 -16.39 -0.34
CA LYS A 287 -17.42 -17.77 0.10
C LYS A 287 -16.10 -18.52 -0.12
N ASN A 288 -15.63 -19.28 0.88
CA ASN A 288 -14.31 -19.93 0.89
C ASN A 288 -13.14 -18.92 0.74
N GLY A 289 -13.22 -17.80 1.48
CA GLY A 289 -12.31 -16.67 1.31
C GLY A 289 -10.83 -17.01 1.48
N LEU A 290 -10.48 -17.91 2.43
CA LEU A 290 -9.09 -18.32 2.65
C LEU A 290 -8.53 -19.05 1.42
N GLU A 291 -9.21 -20.08 0.94
CA GLU A 291 -8.79 -20.89 -0.22
C GLU A 291 -8.73 -20.04 -1.49
N ASN A 292 -9.76 -19.21 -1.72
CA ASN A 292 -9.81 -18.33 -2.87
C ASN A 292 -8.65 -17.32 -2.88
N THR A 293 -8.30 -16.79 -1.70
CA THR A 293 -7.23 -15.80 -1.61
C THR A 293 -5.85 -16.44 -1.72
N LEU A 294 -5.65 -17.65 -1.18
CA LEU A 294 -4.43 -18.43 -1.42
C LEU A 294 -4.24 -18.70 -2.92
N ALA A 295 -5.30 -19.18 -3.59
CA ALA A 295 -5.25 -19.44 -5.03
C ALA A 295 -4.96 -18.16 -5.83
N LEU A 296 -5.58 -17.02 -5.47
CA LEU A 296 -5.35 -15.72 -6.10
C LEU A 296 -3.89 -15.28 -5.98
N VAL A 297 -3.29 -15.41 -4.80
CA VAL A 297 -1.88 -15.02 -4.58
C VAL A 297 -0.94 -15.90 -5.40
N GLN A 298 -1.16 -17.22 -5.39
CA GLN A 298 -0.37 -18.17 -6.17
C GLN A 298 -0.51 -17.91 -7.68
N GLN A 299 -1.72 -17.63 -8.15
CA GLN A 299 -1.97 -17.23 -9.53
C GLN A 299 -1.18 -15.97 -9.89
N TRP A 300 -1.20 -14.94 -9.05
CA TRP A 300 -0.46 -13.70 -9.31
C TRP A 300 1.06 -13.89 -9.32
N GLN A 301 1.60 -14.80 -8.50
CA GLN A 301 3.02 -15.14 -8.55
C GLN A 301 3.40 -15.71 -9.93
N GLU A 302 2.59 -16.61 -10.48
CA GLU A 302 2.84 -17.17 -11.81
C GLU A 302 2.59 -16.14 -12.93
N GLU A 303 1.55 -15.34 -12.83
CA GLU A 303 1.26 -14.29 -13.82
C GLU A 303 2.35 -13.20 -13.86
N VAL A 304 2.95 -12.84 -12.72
CA VAL A 304 4.08 -11.90 -12.68
C VAL A 304 5.29 -12.49 -13.42
N LYS A 305 5.59 -13.78 -13.25
CA LYS A 305 6.66 -14.46 -14.03
C LYS A 305 6.38 -14.41 -15.52
N MET A 306 5.13 -14.71 -15.93
CA MET A 306 4.71 -14.63 -17.33
C MET A 306 4.88 -13.21 -17.90
N LEU A 307 4.47 -12.19 -17.13
CA LEU A 307 4.59 -10.80 -17.56
C LEU A 307 6.05 -10.35 -17.69
N TYR A 308 6.93 -10.78 -16.78
CA TYR A 308 8.37 -10.53 -16.91
C TYR A 308 8.92 -11.16 -18.18
N THR A 309 8.56 -12.42 -18.45
CA THR A 309 8.95 -13.11 -19.69
C THR A 309 8.46 -12.37 -20.93
N LEU A 310 7.19 -11.92 -20.96
CA LEU A 310 6.63 -11.13 -22.07
C LEU A 310 7.40 -9.83 -22.33
N LEU A 311 8.02 -9.27 -21.29
CA LEU A 311 8.81 -8.04 -21.36
C LEU A 311 10.29 -8.29 -21.62
N GLY A 312 10.72 -9.56 -21.80
CA GLY A 312 12.13 -9.91 -21.92
C GLY A 312 12.95 -9.59 -20.67
N LYS A 313 12.34 -9.69 -19.50
CA LYS A 313 12.97 -9.39 -18.20
C LYS A 313 13.03 -10.64 -17.34
N ARG A 314 14.12 -10.81 -16.61
CA ARG A 314 14.34 -11.98 -15.73
C ARG A 314 14.21 -11.66 -14.25
N THR A 315 14.34 -10.39 -13.87
CA THR A 315 14.31 -9.98 -12.45
C THR A 315 13.41 -8.76 -12.21
N THR A 316 12.94 -8.59 -10.98
CA THR A 316 12.18 -7.40 -10.57
C THR A 316 12.98 -6.10 -10.80
N ALA A 317 14.30 -6.15 -10.64
CA ALA A 317 15.13 -4.97 -10.88
C ALA A 317 15.12 -4.56 -12.37
N GLU A 318 15.08 -5.50 -13.28
CA GLU A 318 15.05 -5.26 -14.73
C GLU A 318 13.72 -4.68 -15.21
N ILE A 319 12.60 -4.94 -14.51
CA ILE A 319 11.28 -4.38 -14.85
C ILE A 319 11.31 -2.85 -14.92
N ARG A 320 12.17 -2.21 -14.13
CA ARG A 320 12.33 -0.74 -14.14
C ARG A 320 12.91 -0.20 -15.46
N THR A 321 13.47 -1.07 -16.30
CA THR A 321 14.00 -0.72 -17.63
C THR A 321 13.00 -1.02 -18.75
N ALA A 322 11.81 -1.56 -18.44
CA ALA A 322 10.76 -1.79 -19.42
C ALA A 322 10.27 -0.44 -19.99
N GLU A 323 10.10 -0.41 -21.31
CA GLU A 323 9.60 0.80 -21.98
C GLU A 323 8.10 0.96 -21.79
N LEU A 324 7.70 2.18 -21.44
CA LEU A 324 6.31 2.55 -21.13
C LEU A 324 5.83 3.63 -22.09
N VAL A 325 4.58 3.50 -22.51
CA VAL A 325 3.82 4.56 -23.18
C VAL A 325 2.76 5.06 -22.21
N LEU A 326 2.75 6.35 -21.95
CA LEU A 326 1.81 7.03 -21.08
C LEU A 326 0.72 7.73 -21.89
N ASP A 327 -0.52 7.64 -21.41
CA ASP A 327 -1.63 8.41 -21.96
C ASP A 327 -1.36 9.92 -21.86
N PRO A 328 -1.85 10.76 -22.82
CA PRO A 328 -1.65 12.20 -22.84
C PRO A 328 -1.98 12.92 -21.52
N ILE A 329 -2.95 12.44 -20.73
CA ILE A 329 -3.30 13.03 -19.45
C ILE A 329 -2.13 12.89 -18.45
N LEU A 330 -1.50 11.72 -18.39
CA LEU A 330 -0.33 11.48 -17.52
C LEU A 330 0.88 12.29 -18.01
N VAL A 331 1.08 12.36 -19.33
CA VAL A 331 2.16 13.17 -19.93
C VAL A 331 1.98 14.65 -19.59
N ASN A 332 0.76 15.18 -19.74
CA ASN A 332 0.45 16.57 -19.41
C ASN A 332 0.67 16.86 -17.92
N TRP A 333 0.27 15.95 -17.01
CA TRP A 333 0.59 16.06 -15.59
C TRP A 333 2.09 16.19 -15.36
N CYS A 334 2.88 15.28 -15.95
CA CYS A 334 4.33 15.29 -15.81
C CYS A 334 4.96 16.61 -16.32
N GLN A 335 4.48 17.13 -17.46
CA GLN A 335 4.96 18.38 -18.02
C GLN A 335 4.68 19.56 -17.09
N GLN A 336 3.46 19.68 -16.57
CA GLN A 336 3.08 20.75 -15.66
C GLN A 336 3.80 20.68 -14.31
N ARG A 337 4.19 19.46 -13.88
CA ARG A 337 4.92 19.20 -12.62
C ARG A 337 6.44 19.14 -12.79
N GLY A 338 6.98 19.36 -13.99
CA GLY A 338 8.42 19.36 -14.24
C GLY A 338 9.07 17.96 -14.13
N LEU A 339 8.32 16.88 -14.37
CA LEU A 339 8.76 15.48 -14.18
C LEU A 339 9.36 14.85 -15.47
N ASN A 340 10.10 15.61 -16.23
CA ASN A 340 10.46 15.29 -17.63
C ASN A 340 11.49 14.17 -17.85
N LYS A 341 12.10 13.57 -16.81
CA LYS A 341 13.26 12.66 -16.98
C LYS A 341 12.96 11.29 -17.62
N LYS A 342 11.72 10.78 -17.58
CA LYS A 342 11.33 9.52 -18.26
C LYS A 342 10.59 9.73 -19.59
N ILE A 343 10.09 10.93 -19.85
CA ILE A 343 9.37 11.27 -21.09
C ILE A 343 10.35 11.61 -22.23
N SER A 344 11.59 11.98 -21.92
CA SER A 344 12.60 12.47 -22.87
C SER A 344 13.43 11.35 -23.56
N LYS A 345 13.00 10.09 -23.54
CA LYS A 345 13.57 9.00 -24.36
C LYS A 345 12.63 8.59 -25.51
N VAL A 346 11.78 9.51 -25.95
CA VAL A 346 11.05 9.42 -27.20
C VAL A 346 11.65 10.38 -28.19
#